data_4b5fff83272202bc12a784bfff1f68d4
#
_entry.id   4b5fff83272202bc12a784bfff1f68d4
#
_cell.length_a   1.000
_cell.length_b   1.000
_cell.length_c   1.000
_cell.angle_alpha   90.00
_cell.angle_beta   90.00
_cell.angle_gamma   90.00
#
_symmetry.space_group_name_H-M   'P 1'
#
loop_
_entity.id
_entity.type
_entity.pdbx_description
1 polymer ?
#
loop_
_entity_poly.entity_id
_entity_poly.type
_entity_poly.pdbx_seq_one_letter_code
_entity_poly.pdbx_strand_id
1 'polypeptide(L)'
;MKRILIIAAVFSLVAAPAMAQVSDMEELLRTVFRSEKKVVFAENMWLTDEESTAFWPIYNDYEAKLTRINDKVAKILREYAATFDTLTDAQAKAMVEEIFDIREQKLKLRKSYAKKFAKVIPEKKVFRFFQLEYAIEALLNFSIASNLPYME
;
A
#
# COMPACT_ATOMS: atom_id res chain seq x y z
N MET A 1 -0.13 -12.08 16.66
CA MET A 1 -0.66 -13.11 15.75
C MET A 1 -2.18 -13.07 15.58
N LYS A 2 -3.00 -12.77 16.58
CA LYS A 2 -4.48 -12.79 16.46
C LYS A 2 -5.09 -11.66 15.59
N ARG A 3 -4.44 -10.50 15.46
CA ARG A 3 -4.99 -9.33 14.71
C ARG A 3 -4.60 -9.29 13.23
N ILE A 4 -3.54 -10.01 12.81
CA ILE A 4 -3.24 -10.20 11.38
C ILE A 4 -4.32 -11.06 10.71
N LEU A 5 -4.98 -11.96 11.46
CA LEU A 5 -6.08 -12.78 10.98
C LEU A 5 -7.38 -11.99 10.74
N ILE A 6 -7.57 -10.83 11.38
CA ILE A 6 -8.76 -9.98 11.19
C ILE A 6 -8.71 -9.29 9.83
N ILE A 7 -7.53 -8.96 9.33
CA ILE A 7 -7.36 -8.40 7.97
C ILE A 7 -7.73 -9.44 6.89
N ALA A 8 -7.56 -10.73 7.17
CA ALA A 8 -7.92 -11.81 6.25
C ALA A 8 -9.43 -12.13 6.23
N ALA A 9 -10.17 -11.82 7.29
CA ALA A 9 -11.59 -12.19 7.42
C ALA A 9 -12.57 -11.27 6.69
N VAL A 10 -12.13 -10.10 6.19
CA VAL A 10 -12.99 -9.15 5.44
C VAL A 10 -13.18 -9.58 3.98
N PHE A 11 -12.53 -10.66 3.54
CA PHE A 11 -12.45 -11.06 2.12
C PHE A 11 -13.51 -12.04 1.61
N SER A 12 -14.58 -12.29 2.34
CA SER A 12 -15.62 -13.23 1.87
C SER A 12 -16.96 -12.53 1.68
N LEU A 13 -17.10 -11.67 0.66
CA LEU A 13 -18.45 -11.26 0.22
C LEU A 13 -18.52 -10.85 -1.28
N VAL A 14 -19.29 -11.63 -2.03
CA VAL A 14 -20.25 -11.31 -3.08
C VAL A 14 -19.76 -10.70 -4.41
N ALA A 15 -20.16 -11.36 -5.49
CA ALA A 15 -20.10 -10.88 -6.88
C ALA A 15 -20.92 -9.59 -7.06
N ALA A 16 -20.29 -8.44 -6.89
CA ALA A 16 -20.80 -7.13 -7.25
C ALA A 16 -20.31 -6.78 -8.68
N PRO A 17 -20.99 -5.89 -9.43
CA PRO A 17 -20.51 -5.46 -10.75
C PRO A 17 -19.12 -4.80 -10.63
N ALA A 18 -18.25 -5.01 -11.61
CA ALA A 18 -16.82 -4.63 -11.57
C ALA A 18 -16.54 -3.19 -11.10
N MET A 19 -17.41 -2.26 -11.39
CA MET A 19 -17.30 -0.85 -10.97
C MET A 19 -17.51 -0.67 -9.45
N ALA A 20 -18.43 -1.42 -8.85
CA ALA A 20 -18.64 -1.39 -7.39
C ALA A 20 -17.45 -2.02 -6.66
N GLN A 21 -16.87 -3.10 -7.19
CA GLN A 21 -15.69 -3.74 -6.62
C GLN A 21 -14.46 -2.82 -6.61
N VAL A 22 -14.27 -1.99 -7.65
CA VAL A 22 -13.16 -1.02 -7.70
C VAL A 22 -13.34 0.10 -6.69
N SER A 23 -14.57 0.61 -6.52
CA SER A 23 -14.90 1.64 -5.53
C SER A 23 -14.72 1.11 -4.10
N ASP A 24 -15.18 -0.11 -3.83
CA ASP A 24 -15.04 -0.77 -2.53
C ASP A 24 -13.56 -1.09 -2.23
N MET A 25 -12.79 -1.46 -3.26
CA MET A 25 -11.36 -1.68 -3.15
C MET A 25 -10.61 -0.38 -2.85
N GLU A 26 -10.99 0.75 -3.48
CA GLU A 26 -10.39 2.05 -3.20
C GLU A 26 -10.65 2.50 -1.75
N GLU A 27 -11.87 2.31 -1.25
CA GLU A 27 -12.25 2.63 0.13
C GLU A 27 -11.53 1.72 1.13
N LEU A 28 -11.42 0.42 0.83
CA LEU A 28 -10.63 -0.53 1.61
C LEU A 28 -9.16 -0.13 1.63
N LEU A 29 -8.59 0.23 0.48
CA LEU A 29 -7.24 0.76 0.37
C LEU A 29 -7.02 1.97 1.27
N ARG A 30 -7.95 2.92 1.26
CA ARG A 30 -7.87 4.14 2.08
C ARG A 30 -8.04 3.85 3.57
N THR A 31 -8.96 2.96 3.93
CA THR A 31 -9.30 2.64 5.33
C THR A 31 -8.21 1.79 5.97
N VAL A 32 -7.79 0.70 5.34
CA VAL A 32 -6.72 -0.19 5.83
C VAL A 32 -5.39 0.54 5.89
N PHE A 33 -5.10 1.39 4.90
CA PHE A 33 -3.85 2.14 4.91
C PHE A 33 -3.77 3.27 5.95
N ARG A 34 -4.88 3.89 6.33
CA ARG A 34 -4.81 5.08 7.19
C ARG A 34 -4.96 4.82 8.68
N SER A 35 -5.84 3.94 9.10
CA SER A 35 -6.14 3.75 10.53
C SER A 35 -5.49 2.51 11.11
N GLU A 36 -5.60 1.36 10.44
CA GLU A 36 -5.13 0.09 10.99
C GLU A 36 -3.62 -0.10 10.83
N LYS A 37 -3.03 0.41 9.75
CA LYS A 37 -1.60 0.30 9.50
C LYS A 37 -0.77 0.89 10.63
N LYS A 38 -1.12 2.09 11.12
CA LYS A 38 -0.42 2.73 12.25
C LYS A 38 -0.50 1.89 13.51
N VAL A 39 -1.64 1.26 13.78
CA VAL A 39 -1.82 0.36 14.92
C VAL A 39 -0.91 -0.86 14.78
N VAL A 40 -0.86 -1.48 13.58
CA VAL A 40 0.05 -2.61 13.32
C VAL A 40 1.50 -2.23 13.61
N PHE A 41 1.95 -1.06 13.16
CA PHE A 41 3.31 -0.59 13.45
C PHE A 41 3.52 -0.33 14.94
N ALA A 42 2.58 0.31 15.63
CA ALA A 42 2.69 0.60 17.06
C ALA A 42 2.84 -0.68 17.90
N GLU A 43 2.08 -1.72 17.56
CA GLU A 43 2.10 -3.00 18.28
C GLU A 43 3.34 -3.86 17.97
N ASN A 44 3.94 -3.69 16.77
CA ASN A 44 4.96 -4.61 16.28
C ASN A 44 6.37 -4.01 16.17
N MET A 45 6.55 -2.69 16.33
CA MET A 45 7.88 -2.07 16.24
C MET A 45 8.70 -2.17 17.52
N TRP A 46 8.06 -2.38 18.68
CA TRP A 46 8.71 -2.50 20.01
C TRP A 46 9.68 -1.33 20.28
N LEU A 47 9.22 -0.12 20.06
CA LEU A 47 9.98 1.09 20.29
C LEU A 47 10.02 1.40 21.79
N THR A 48 11.15 1.96 22.25
CA THR A 48 11.19 2.64 23.56
C THR A 48 10.43 3.97 23.48
N ASP A 49 10.18 4.63 24.60
CA ASP A 49 9.47 5.92 24.63
C ASP A 49 10.25 7.00 23.88
N GLU A 50 11.60 7.01 24.01
CA GLU A 50 12.47 7.95 23.30
C GLU A 50 12.45 7.67 21.78
N GLU A 51 12.61 6.40 21.37
CA GLU A 51 12.54 5.99 19.97
C GLU A 51 11.16 6.33 19.37
N SER A 52 10.08 6.07 20.11
CA SER A 52 8.71 6.34 19.70
C SER A 52 8.49 7.83 19.42
N THR A 53 8.96 8.69 20.32
CA THR A 53 8.85 10.14 20.18
C THR A 53 9.54 10.66 18.91
N ALA A 54 10.71 10.11 18.57
CA ALA A 54 11.46 10.50 17.36
C ALA A 54 10.95 9.81 16.08
N PHE A 55 10.43 8.60 16.17
CA PHE A 55 10.00 7.78 15.03
C PHE A 55 8.69 8.29 14.40
N TRP A 56 7.65 8.56 15.21
CA TRP A 56 6.32 8.85 14.69
C TRP A 56 6.22 10.09 13.79
N PRO A 57 6.92 11.19 14.03
CA PRO A 57 6.93 12.30 13.08
C PRO A 57 7.47 11.92 11.71
N ILE A 58 8.54 11.09 11.66
CA ILE A 58 9.13 10.59 10.41
C ILE A 58 8.19 9.61 9.71
N TYR A 59 7.55 8.73 10.48
CA TYR A 59 6.53 7.80 9.98
C TYR A 59 5.35 8.53 9.34
N ASN A 60 4.82 9.55 10.01
CA ASN A 60 3.68 10.30 9.49
C ASN A 60 4.03 11.03 8.18
N ASP A 61 5.25 11.58 8.04
CA ASP A 61 5.71 12.19 6.79
C ASP A 61 5.93 11.15 5.69
N TYR A 62 6.44 9.96 6.03
CA TYR A 62 6.55 8.82 5.13
C TYR A 62 5.17 8.39 4.59
N GLU A 63 4.21 8.16 5.49
CA GLU A 63 2.87 7.73 5.14
C GLU A 63 2.14 8.75 4.28
N ALA A 64 2.26 10.03 4.57
CA ALA A 64 1.65 11.07 3.75
C ALA A 64 2.18 11.06 2.31
N LYS A 65 3.47 10.79 2.12
CA LYS A 65 4.08 10.70 0.78
C LYS A 65 3.74 9.38 0.09
N LEU A 66 3.73 8.27 0.83
CA LEU A 66 3.34 6.97 0.29
C LEU A 66 1.88 6.98 -0.17
N THR A 67 0.99 7.61 0.60
CA THR A 67 -0.43 7.77 0.22
C THR A 67 -0.57 8.47 -1.13
N ARG A 68 0.16 9.58 -1.37
CA ARG A 68 0.12 10.28 -2.66
C ARG A 68 0.59 9.41 -3.83
N ILE A 69 1.55 8.51 -3.59
CA ILE A 69 2.00 7.56 -4.61
C ILE A 69 0.93 6.47 -4.82
N ASN A 70 0.30 5.99 -3.75
CA ASN A 70 -0.77 5.00 -3.85
C ASN A 70 -2.05 5.55 -4.52
N ASP A 71 -2.34 6.86 -4.38
CA ASP A 71 -3.44 7.51 -5.10
C ASP A 71 -3.28 7.38 -6.63
N LYS A 72 -2.03 7.32 -7.14
CA LYS A 72 -1.77 7.05 -8.56
C LYS A 72 -2.12 5.61 -8.95
N VAL A 73 -1.83 4.65 -8.07
CA VAL A 73 -2.26 3.24 -8.29
C VAL A 73 -3.77 3.16 -8.39
N ALA A 74 -4.49 3.78 -7.43
CA ALA A 74 -5.94 3.81 -7.44
C ALA A 74 -6.50 4.46 -8.72
N LYS A 75 -5.84 5.50 -9.24
CA LYS A 75 -6.20 6.12 -10.53
C LYS A 75 -6.08 5.13 -11.69
N ILE A 76 -4.94 4.42 -11.80
CA ILE A 76 -4.73 3.42 -12.87
C ILE A 76 -5.80 2.32 -12.79
N LEU A 77 -6.11 1.84 -11.58
CA LEU A 77 -7.13 0.79 -11.39
C LEU A 77 -8.52 1.26 -11.85
N ARG A 78 -8.89 2.50 -11.56
CA ARG A 78 -10.17 3.08 -12.05
C ARG A 78 -10.18 3.22 -13.58
N GLU A 79 -9.10 3.73 -14.16
CA GLU A 79 -8.98 3.87 -15.60
C GLU A 79 -9.04 2.52 -16.31
N TYR A 80 -8.34 1.51 -15.77
CA TYR A 80 -8.39 0.14 -16.29
C TYR A 80 -9.81 -0.42 -16.22
N ALA A 81 -10.49 -0.32 -15.07
CA ALA A 81 -11.85 -0.80 -14.93
C ALA A 81 -12.84 -0.11 -15.88
N ALA A 82 -12.68 1.21 -16.09
CA ALA A 82 -13.55 1.98 -16.97
C ALA A 82 -13.32 1.70 -18.47
N THR A 83 -12.14 1.22 -18.84
CA THR A 83 -11.76 1.01 -20.25
C THR A 83 -11.51 -0.46 -20.59
N PHE A 84 -11.80 -1.40 -19.69
CA PHE A 84 -11.44 -2.82 -19.82
C PHE A 84 -11.78 -3.40 -21.20
N ASP A 85 -13.04 -3.21 -21.66
CA ASP A 85 -13.52 -3.76 -22.94
C ASP A 85 -13.07 -2.93 -24.18
N THR A 86 -12.52 -1.74 -23.97
CA THR A 86 -12.17 -0.78 -25.06
C THR A 86 -10.73 -0.31 -25.00
N LEU A 87 -9.91 -0.93 -24.14
CA LEU A 87 -8.53 -0.52 -23.92
C LEU A 87 -7.70 -0.67 -25.19
N THR A 88 -7.11 0.43 -25.63
CA THR A 88 -6.21 0.44 -26.79
C THR A 88 -4.77 0.10 -26.38
N ASP A 89 -3.96 -0.38 -27.35
CA ASP A 89 -2.51 -0.63 -27.13
C ASP A 89 -1.76 0.59 -26.62
N ALA A 90 -2.12 1.79 -27.10
CA ALA A 90 -1.51 3.04 -26.63
C ALA A 90 -1.83 3.31 -25.14
N GLN A 91 -3.07 3.09 -24.72
CA GLN A 91 -3.46 3.24 -23.33
C GLN A 91 -2.81 2.18 -22.44
N ALA A 92 -2.80 0.91 -22.90
CA ALA A 92 -2.13 -0.18 -22.18
C ALA A 92 -0.64 0.12 -21.99
N LYS A 93 0.05 0.60 -23.02
CA LYS A 93 1.46 1.01 -22.93
C LYS A 93 1.65 2.13 -21.90
N ALA A 94 0.82 3.17 -21.94
CA ALA A 94 0.90 4.27 -20.98
C ALA A 94 0.69 3.80 -19.52
N MET A 95 -0.26 2.90 -19.28
CA MET A 95 -0.49 2.31 -17.95
C MET A 95 0.73 1.51 -17.46
N VAL A 96 1.37 0.73 -18.33
CA VAL A 96 2.59 -0.02 -17.98
C VAL A 96 3.73 0.94 -17.60
N GLU A 97 3.95 2.00 -18.36
CA GLU A 97 4.97 3.02 -18.06
C GLU A 97 4.66 3.70 -16.70
N GLU A 98 3.42 4.08 -16.45
CA GLU A 98 3.02 4.70 -15.18
C GLU A 98 3.18 3.74 -13.99
N ILE A 99 2.90 2.43 -14.15
CA ILE A 99 3.14 1.42 -13.11
C ILE A 99 4.63 1.34 -12.76
N PHE A 100 5.54 1.36 -13.73
CA PHE A 100 6.98 1.34 -13.47
C PHE A 100 7.44 2.61 -12.77
N ASP A 101 6.97 3.77 -13.20
CA ASP A 101 7.26 5.04 -12.54
C ASP A 101 6.81 5.06 -11.07
N ILE A 102 5.63 4.54 -10.78
CA ILE A 102 5.11 4.41 -9.41
C ILE A 102 6.02 3.51 -8.57
N ARG A 103 6.45 2.37 -9.10
CA ARG A 103 7.37 1.46 -8.40
C ARG A 103 8.71 2.12 -8.11
N GLU A 104 9.25 2.89 -9.05
CA GLU A 104 10.48 3.65 -8.87
C GLU A 104 10.32 4.74 -7.79
N GLN A 105 9.21 5.49 -7.81
CA GLN A 105 8.90 6.49 -6.79
C GLN A 105 8.79 5.86 -5.39
N LYS A 106 8.12 4.71 -5.24
CA LYS A 106 8.06 3.96 -3.99
C LYS A 106 9.45 3.53 -3.51
N LEU A 107 10.28 3.01 -4.42
CA LEU A 107 11.63 2.59 -4.08
C LEU A 107 12.50 3.77 -3.62
N LYS A 108 12.45 4.91 -4.32
CA LYS A 108 13.17 6.14 -3.93
C LYS A 108 12.71 6.64 -2.57
N LEU A 109 11.40 6.65 -2.33
CA LEU A 109 10.82 7.02 -1.04
C LEU A 109 11.38 6.12 0.08
N ARG A 110 11.28 4.81 -0.06
CA ARG A 110 11.76 3.83 0.93
C ARG A 110 13.25 3.98 1.23
N LYS A 111 14.09 4.10 0.22
CA LYS A 111 15.54 4.33 0.38
C LYS A 111 15.84 5.61 1.16
N SER A 112 15.11 6.67 0.89
CA SER A 112 15.25 7.95 1.57
C SER A 112 14.87 7.84 3.05
N TYR A 113 13.74 7.18 3.35
CA TYR A 113 13.22 7.06 4.72
C TYR A 113 13.97 6.01 5.54
N ALA A 114 14.53 4.96 4.94
CA ALA A 114 15.46 4.07 5.63
C ALA A 114 16.60 4.85 6.29
N LYS A 115 17.19 5.80 5.56
CA LYS A 115 18.24 6.68 6.10
C LYS A 115 17.75 7.63 7.19
N LYS A 116 16.48 8.07 7.14
CA LYS A 116 15.90 8.93 8.18
C LYS A 116 15.61 8.13 9.44
N PHE A 117 15.00 6.95 9.31
CA PHE A 117 14.72 6.05 10.44
C PHE A 117 16.01 5.61 11.14
N ALA A 118 17.06 5.26 10.39
CA ALA A 118 18.36 4.86 10.95
C ALA A 118 19.03 5.94 11.82
N LYS A 119 18.59 7.20 11.74
CA LYS A 119 19.08 8.27 12.63
C LYS A 119 18.40 8.30 14.00
N VAL A 120 17.25 7.63 14.15
CA VAL A 120 16.41 7.73 15.35
C VAL A 120 16.10 6.37 15.98
N ILE A 121 16.26 5.26 15.24
CA ILE A 121 16.08 3.90 15.75
C ILE A 121 17.22 2.99 15.26
N PRO A 122 17.52 1.89 15.99
CA PRO A 122 18.53 0.92 15.57
C PRO A 122 18.19 0.26 14.22
N GLU A 123 19.23 -0.09 13.44
CA GLU A 123 19.09 -0.71 12.11
C GLU A 123 18.22 -1.99 12.13
N LYS A 124 18.26 -2.79 13.20
CA LYS A 124 17.37 -3.94 13.37
C LYS A 124 15.90 -3.54 13.38
N LYS A 125 15.56 -2.38 13.95
CA LYS A 125 14.20 -1.85 13.95
C LYS A 125 13.85 -1.20 12.61
N VAL A 126 14.80 -0.59 11.91
CA VAL A 126 14.60 -0.15 10.51
C VAL A 126 14.28 -1.35 9.62
N PHE A 127 15.02 -2.45 9.74
CA PHE A 127 14.75 -3.68 8.99
C PHE A 127 13.37 -4.23 9.32
N ARG A 128 12.99 -4.28 10.60
CA ARG A 128 11.65 -4.69 11.05
C ARG A 128 10.53 -3.80 10.47
N PHE A 129 10.76 -2.49 10.42
CA PHE A 129 9.82 -1.56 9.76
C PHE A 129 9.55 -1.99 8.33
N PHE A 130 10.58 -2.24 7.54
CA PHE A 130 10.42 -2.66 6.15
C PHE A 130 9.85 -4.07 6.00
N GLN A 131 10.10 -4.99 6.94
CA GLN A 131 9.42 -6.29 6.94
C GLN A 131 7.89 -6.12 7.06
N LEU A 132 7.43 -5.24 7.96
CA LEU A 132 6.00 -4.93 8.13
C LEU A 132 5.43 -4.24 6.88
N GLU A 133 6.16 -3.24 6.34
CA GLU A 133 5.78 -2.56 5.09
C GLU A 133 5.59 -3.54 3.94
N TYR A 134 6.55 -4.43 3.71
CA TYR A 134 6.46 -5.41 2.62
C TYR A 134 5.36 -6.45 2.85
N ALA A 135 5.12 -6.87 4.08
CA ALA A 135 4.03 -7.78 4.38
C ALA A 135 2.66 -7.16 4.08
N ILE A 136 2.44 -5.90 4.47
CA ILE A 136 1.21 -5.16 4.20
C ILE A 136 1.04 -4.94 2.69
N GLU A 137 2.11 -4.53 1.98
CA GLU A 137 2.06 -4.33 0.53
C GLU A 137 1.80 -5.65 -0.22
N ALA A 138 2.37 -6.77 0.23
CA ALA A 138 2.14 -8.08 -0.38
C ALA A 138 0.67 -8.52 -0.25
N LEU A 139 0.05 -8.33 0.91
CA LEU A 139 -1.37 -8.61 1.13
C LEU A 139 -2.25 -7.75 0.21
N LEU A 140 -1.93 -6.47 0.09
CA LEU A 140 -2.65 -5.56 -0.78
C LEU A 140 -2.52 -5.96 -2.26
N ASN A 141 -1.30 -6.21 -2.72
CA ASN A 141 -1.04 -6.59 -4.11
C ASN A 141 -1.73 -7.93 -4.44
N PHE A 142 -1.74 -8.88 -3.50
CA PHE A 142 -2.49 -10.13 -3.65
C PHE A 142 -3.99 -9.86 -3.79
N SER A 143 -4.56 -9.00 -2.96
CA SER A 143 -5.96 -8.63 -3.04
C SER A 143 -6.31 -7.97 -4.39
N ILE A 144 -5.49 -7.03 -4.85
CA ILE A 144 -5.68 -6.40 -6.17
C ILE A 144 -5.62 -7.46 -7.26
N ALA A 145 -4.57 -8.29 -7.29
CA ALA A 145 -4.36 -9.30 -8.31
C ALA A 145 -5.50 -10.34 -8.35
N SER A 146 -6.08 -10.68 -7.20
CA SER A 146 -7.17 -11.66 -7.11
C SER A 146 -8.52 -11.14 -7.61
N ASN A 147 -8.68 -9.82 -7.72
CA ASN A 147 -9.95 -9.19 -8.09
C ASN A 147 -9.91 -8.43 -9.43
N LEU A 148 -8.73 -8.27 -10.03
CA LEU A 148 -8.61 -7.65 -11.35
C LEU A 148 -8.78 -8.70 -12.46
N PRO A 149 -9.66 -8.45 -13.45
CA PRO A 149 -9.72 -9.28 -14.64
C PRO A 149 -8.43 -9.13 -15.46
N TYR A 150 -7.98 -10.21 -16.08
CA TYR A 150 -6.86 -10.17 -17.02
C TYR A 150 -7.36 -9.83 -18.43
N MET A 151 -6.53 -9.11 -19.19
CA MET A 151 -6.76 -8.91 -20.62
C MET A 151 -6.61 -10.26 -21.34
N GLU A 152 -7.52 -10.55 -22.26
CA GLU A 152 -7.43 -11.71 -23.16
C GLU A 152 -6.47 -11.45 -24.33
#